data_a44a4776b16c2fc0b2970a41f051c48f
#
_entry.id   a44a4776b16c2fc0b2970a41f051c48f
#
_cell.length_a   1.000
_cell.length_b   1.000
_cell.length_c   1.000
_cell.angle_alpha   90.00
_cell.angle_beta   90.00
_cell.angle_gamma   90.00
#
_symmetry.space_group_name_H-M   'P 1'
#
loop_
_entity.id
_entity.type
_entity.pdbx_description
1 polymer ?
#
loop_
_entity_poly.entity_id
_entity_poly.type
_entity_poly.pdbx_seq_one_letter_code
_entity_poly.pdbx_strand_id
1 'polypeptide(L)'
;MRCIYFYSFLYMIKDNLCRYIWLRFYLFCFVCWLCASLQAQQVGDSITGKVHAIPEVGIKGRRVPPALSATAPLQQMKKTDMERLGVSDVADAVRHFSGVSVKDYGGVGGLKTVSVRSLGAQHTAVSYDGVTVSDCQSGQVDISRFSLDNVSELALSIGQSDNIYQTAKMFASAGALSIETARPDFSDRPFRLLANMKTGSYGLANPSLFYAQKLSNRFSLSAHADYLRADGNYPFKMWNGNKLINSKRNNSDIETYRAELNLFVTLNEK
;
A
#
# COMPACT_ATOMS: atom_id res chain seq x y z
N MET A 1 -15.64 -60.80 -7.33
CA MET A 1 -16.64 -59.71 -7.16
C MET A 1 -16.08 -58.36 -6.69
N ARG A 2 -14.79 -58.04 -6.88
CA ARG A 2 -14.20 -56.73 -6.45
C ARG A 2 -13.78 -55.78 -7.56
N CYS A 3 -13.84 -56.18 -8.82
CA CYS A 3 -13.44 -55.31 -9.95
C CYS A 3 -14.55 -54.43 -10.56
N ILE A 4 -15.82 -54.72 -10.26
CA ILE A 4 -16.96 -53.98 -10.89
C ILE A 4 -17.20 -52.66 -10.19
N TYR A 5 -16.91 -52.53 -8.89
CA TYR A 5 -17.10 -51.28 -8.14
C TYR A 5 -16.05 -50.19 -8.44
N PHE A 6 -14.86 -50.58 -8.89
CA PHE A 6 -13.80 -49.62 -9.20
C PHE A 6 -14.02 -48.90 -10.54
N TYR A 7 -14.64 -49.59 -11.52
CA TYR A 7 -14.98 -48.99 -12.80
C TYR A 7 -16.12 -47.99 -12.72
N SER A 8 -17.12 -48.23 -11.88
CA SER A 8 -18.25 -47.33 -11.66
C SER A 8 -17.82 -46.03 -10.94
N PHE A 9 -16.85 -46.13 -10.02
CA PHE A 9 -16.32 -44.94 -9.30
C PHE A 9 -15.47 -44.03 -10.21
N LEU A 10 -14.67 -44.60 -11.08
CA LEU A 10 -13.88 -43.86 -12.09
C LEU A 10 -14.76 -43.18 -13.14
N TYR A 11 -15.88 -43.77 -13.51
CA TYR A 11 -16.83 -43.19 -14.44
C TYR A 11 -17.56 -41.98 -13.83
N MET A 12 -17.93 -42.05 -12.58
CA MET A 12 -18.59 -40.97 -11.83
C MET A 12 -17.66 -39.77 -11.60
N ILE A 13 -16.36 -39.98 -11.40
CA ILE A 13 -15.35 -38.91 -11.26
C ILE A 13 -15.12 -38.22 -12.62
N LYS A 14 -15.10 -38.97 -13.73
CA LYS A 14 -14.90 -38.44 -15.07
C LYS A 14 -16.05 -37.53 -15.51
N ASP A 15 -17.27 -37.87 -15.20
CA ASP A 15 -18.45 -37.06 -15.54
C ASP A 15 -18.52 -35.77 -14.70
N ASN A 16 -18.16 -35.80 -13.43
CA ASN A 16 -18.09 -34.61 -12.60
C ASN A 16 -16.97 -33.65 -13.02
N LEU A 17 -15.80 -34.18 -13.39
CA LEU A 17 -14.68 -33.38 -13.87
C LEU A 17 -15.00 -32.70 -15.21
N CYS A 18 -15.66 -33.42 -16.11
CA CYS A 18 -16.10 -32.89 -17.40
C CYS A 18 -17.16 -31.79 -17.23
N ARG A 19 -18.12 -31.96 -16.32
CA ARG A 19 -19.14 -30.93 -15.98
C ARG A 19 -18.50 -29.68 -15.35
N TYR A 20 -17.47 -29.84 -14.51
CA TYR A 20 -16.73 -28.72 -13.91
C TYR A 20 -15.91 -27.91 -14.96
N ILE A 21 -15.31 -28.60 -15.92
CA ILE A 21 -14.57 -27.97 -17.01
C ILE A 21 -15.54 -27.22 -17.93
N TRP A 22 -16.69 -27.82 -18.29
CA TRP A 22 -17.72 -27.17 -19.07
C TRP A 22 -18.35 -25.97 -18.38
N LEU A 23 -18.59 -26.04 -17.08
CA LEU A 23 -19.13 -24.92 -16.30
C LEU A 23 -18.15 -23.74 -16.26
N ARG A 24 -16.85 -24.02 -16.11
CA ARG A 24 -15.79 -22.98 -16.18
C ARG A 24 -15.67 -22.37 -17.57
N PHE A 25 -15.80 -23.19 -18.61
CA PHE A 25 -15.77 -22.71 -19.98
C PHE A 25 -16.97 -21.82 -20.32
N TYR A 26 -18.16 -22.19 -19.86
CA TYR A 26 -19.35 -21.33 -19.99
C TYR A 26 -19.23 -20.03 -19.22
N LEU A 27 -18.69 -20.07 -18.01
CA LEU A 27 -18.46 -18.86 -17.22
C LEU A 27 -17.44 -17.93 -17.89
N PHE A 28 -16.39 -18.49 -18.46
CA PHE A 28 -15.39 -17.74 -19.22
C PHE A 28 -15.96 -17.11 -20.49
N CYS A 29 -16.75 -17.87 -21.26
CA CYS A 29 -17.45 -17.35 -22.43
C CYS A 29 -18.47 -16.27 -22.09
N PHE A 30 -19.19 -16.42 -20.96
CA PHE A 30 -20.13 -15.42 -20.48
C PHE A 30 -19.44 -14.11 -20.08
N VAL A 31 -18.28 -14.18 -19.42
CA VAL A 31 -17.47 -13.01 -19.09
C VAL A 31 -16.89 -12.35 -20.35
N CYS A 32 -16.43 -13.13 -21.33
CA CYS A 32 -15.99 -12.60 -22.62
C CYS A 32 -17.14 -11.94 -23.40
N TRP A 33 -18.34 -12.49 -23.34
CA TRP A 33 -19.53 -11.92 -24.01
C TRP A 33 -19.97 -10.61 -23.33
N LEU A 34 -19.86 -10.49 -22.01
CA LEU A 34 -20.07 -9.24 -21.27
C LEU A 34 -19.02 -8.17 -21.63
N CYS A 35 -17.77 -8.56 -21.87
CA CYS A 35 -16.73 -7.63 -22.32
C CYS A 35 -16.93 -7.16 -23.78
N ALA A 36 -17.51 -7.98 -24.64
CA ALA A 36 -17.78 -7.63 -26.03
C ALA A 36 -18.92 -6.61 -26.21
N SER A 37 -19.79 -6.44 -25.22
CA SER A 37 -20.88 -5.45 -25.25
C SER A 37 -20.46 -4.04 -24.86
N LEU A 38 -19.21 -3.81 -24.47
CA LEU A 38 -18.63 -2.48 -24.27
C LEU A 38 -18.17 -1.91 -25.62
N GLN A 39 -19.13 -1.55 -26.49
CA GLN A 39 -18.84 -0.80 -27.68
C GLN A 39 -18.39 0.61 -27.28
N ALA A 40 -17.15 0.94 -27.62
CA ALA A 40 -16.63 2.29 -27.50
C ALA A 40 -17.51 3.24 -28.32
N GLN A 41 -18.17 4.17 -27.69
CA GLN A 41 -18.83 5.28 -28.37
C GLN A 41 -17.73 6.15 -28.99
N GLN A 42 -17.65 6.15 -30.31
CA GLN A 42 -16.87 7.13 -31.04
C GLN A 42 -17.48 8.51 -30.78
N VAL A 43 -16.73 9.31 -30.03
CA VAL A 43 -17.01 10.75 -29.93
C VAL A 43 -16.66 11.37 -31.26
N GLY A 44 -17.68 11.70 -32.05
CA GLY A 44 -17.50 12.48 -33.29
C GLY A 44 -17.06 13.90 -32.93
N ASP A 45 -15.86 14.26 -33.35
CA ASP A 45 -15.37 15.64 -33.32
C ASP A 45 -16.18 16.51 -34.29
N SER A 46 -17.19 17.18 -33.79
CA SER A 46 -17.78 18.33 -34.47
C SER A 46 -17.09 19.60 -33.98
N ILE A 47 -16.15 20.10 -34.75
CA ILE A 47 -15.54 21.41 -34.58
C ILE A 47 -16.59 22.48 -34.90
N THR A 48 -17.43 22.78 -33.94
CA THR A 48 -18.25 24.02 -33.95
C THR A 48 -17.58 25.03 -33.03
N GLY A 49 -17.09 26.11 -33.62
CA GLY A 49 -16.38 27.17 -32.93
C GLY A 49 -17.23 27.81 -31.83
N LYS A 50 -17.17 27.28 -30.63
CA LYS A 50 -17.56 27.97 -29.41
C LYS A 50 -16.35 28.76 -28.91
N VAL A 51 -16.47 30.06 -28.95
CA VAL A 51 -15.57 30.97 -28.24
C VAL A 51 -15.59 30.55 -26.75
N HIS A 52 -14.57 29.83 -26.29
CA HIS A 52 -14.39 29.58 -24.89
C HIS A 52 -13.92 30.89 -24.23
N ALA A 53 -14.80 31.52 -23.48
CA ALA A 53 -14.39 32.55 -22.54
C ALA A 53 -13.42 31.88 -21.55
N ILE A 54 -12.15 32.29 -21.57
CA ILE A 54 -11.15 31.81 -20.61
C ILE A 54 -11.59 32.38 -19.26
N PRO A 55 -11.93 31.53 -18.26
CA PRO A 55 -12.28 32.07 -16.95
C PRO A 55 -11.07 32.82 -16.38
N GLU A 56 -11.35 33.94 -15.78
CA GLU A 56 -10.36 34.78 -15.11
C GLU A 56 -9.51 33.93 -14.17
N VAL A 57 -8.21 33.87 -14.45
CA VAL A 57 -7.28 33.13 -13.58
C VAL A 57 -7.06 33.96 -12.33
N GLY A 58 -7.90 33.74 -11.34
CA GLY A 58 -7.67 34.30 -10.01
C GLY A 58 -6.37 33.71 -9.44
N ILE A 59 -5.33 34.50 -9.36
CA ILE A 59 -4.08 34.14 -8.68
C ILE A 59 -4.39 34.11 -7.19
N LYS A 60 -4.88 32.96 -6.70
CA LYS A 60 -4.93 32.72 -5.27
C LYS A 60 -3.49 32.56 -4.81
N GLY A 61 -3.05 33.40 -3.88
CA GLY A 61 -1.72 33.30 -3.31
C GLY A 61 -1.43 31.83 -2.90
N ARG A 62 -0.35 31.30 -3.44
CA ARG A 62 0.05 29.91 -3.17
C ARG A 62 0.37 29.83 -1.69
N ARG A 63 -0.39 29.04 -0.92
CA ARG A 63 -0.02 28.72 0.46
C ARG A 63 1.40 28.18 0.43
N VAL A 64 2.27 28.78 1.24
CA VAL A 64 3.65 28.26 1.41
C VAL A 64 3.54 26.81 1.85
N PRO A 65 4.21 25.88 1.15
CA PRO A 65 4.20 24.48 1.56
C PRO A 65 4.63 24.34 3.03
N PRO A 66 4.04 23.45 3.83
CA PRO A 66 4.41 23.26 5.23
C PRO A 66 5.92 23.06 5.44
N ALA A 67 6.57 22.38 4.51
CA ALA A 67 8.02 22.15 4.54
C ALA A 67 8.85 23.44 4.48
N LEU A 68 8.34 24.51 3.87
CA LEU A 68 9.02 25.81 3.78
C LEU A 68 8.68 26.73 4.96
N SER A 69 7.58 26.49 5.65
CA SER A 69 7.16 27.27 6.82
C SER A 69 7.54 26.61 8.15
N ALA A 70 8.01 25.36 8.13
CA ALA A 70 8.43 24.64 9.32
C ALA A 70 9.74 25.17 9.88
N THR A 71 9.84 25.35 11.20
CA THR A 71 11.05 25.76 11.89
C THR A 71 12.13 24.67 11.87
N ALA A 72 11.72 23.40 11.89
CA ALA A 72 12.59 22.23 11.74
C ALA A 72 12.57 21.72 10.30
N PRO A 73 13.68 21.11 9.82
CA PRO A 73 13.69 20.47 8.51
C PRO A 73 12.60 19.42 8.38
N LEU A 74 11.65 19.66 7.49
CA LEU A 74 10.51 18.79 7.20
C LEU A 74 10.60 18.29 5.76
N GLN A 75 10.65 17.00 5.58
CA GLN A 75 10.58 16.34 4.27
C GLN A 75 9.23 15.66 4.13
N GLN A 76 8.54 15.88 3.03
CA GLN A 76 7.21 15.31 2.79
C GLN A 76 7.20 14.59 1.45
N MET A 77 6.49 13.47 1.40
CA MET A 77 6.25 12.68 0.19
C MET A 77 4.77 12.32 0.14
N LYS A 78 4.09 12.81 -0.87
CA LYS A 78 2.67 12.53 -1.10
C LYS A 78 2.49 11.28 -1.93
N LYS A 79 1.28 10.73 -1.95
CA LYS A 79 0.92 9.54 -2.72
C LYS A 79 1.33 9.66 -4.20
N THR A 80 1.12 10.82 -4.81
CA THR A 80 1.52 11.09 -6.20
C THR A 80 3.03 10.98 -6.44
N ASP A 81 3.83 11.35 -5.45
CA ASP A 81 5.29 11.26 -5.54
C ASP A 81 5.75 9.82 -5.36
N MET A 82 5.12 9.07 -4.44
CA MET A 82 5.35 7.64 -4.25
C MET A 82 5.03 6.85 -5.52
N GLU A 83 3.90 7.14 -6.16
CA GLU A 83 3.49 6.52 -7.43
C GLU A 83 4.49 6.83 -8.57
N ARG A 84 4.99 8.06 -8.65
CA ARG A 84 6.01 8.45 -9.65
C ARG A 84 7.34 7.75 -9.44
N LEU A 85 7.73 7.55 -8.18
CA LEU A 85 8.97 6.85 -7.82
C LEU A 85 8.85 5.33 -7.96
N GLY A 86 7.63 4.80 -8.10
CA GLY A 86 7.39 3.37 -8.24
C GLY A 86 7.78 2.56 -6.99
N VAL A 87 7.69 3.17 -5.80
CA VAL A 87 8.03 2.51 -4.54
C VAL A 87 7.05 1.40 -4.22
N SER A 88 7.55 0.29 -3.70
CA SER A 88 6.76 -0.91 -3.44
C SER A 88 6.18 -0.96 -2.02
N ASP A 89 6.89 -0.39 -1.05
CA ASP A 89 6.49 -0.37 0.35
C ASP A 89 6.90 0.95 1.05
N VAL A 90 6.46 1.14 2.29
CA VAL A 90 6.78 2.34 3.08
C VAL A 90 8.29 2.49 3.30
N ALA A 91 9.01 1.38 3.46
CA ALA A 91 10.46 1.42 3.67
C ALA A 91 11.21 1.92 2.43
N ASP A 92 10.75 1.52 1.23
CA ASP A 92 11.31 2.03 -0.02
C ASP A 92 11.05 3.53 -0.16
N ALA A 93 9.83 3.99 0.16
CA ALA A 93 9.51 5.41 0.13
C ALA A 93 10.41 6.22 1.08
N VAL A 94 10.59 5.74 2.31
CA VAL A 94 11.40 6.43 3.33
C VAL A 94 12.89 6.49 2.96
N ARG A 95 13.41 5.57 2.16
CA ARG A 95 14.79 5.61 1.65
C ARG A 95 15.09 6.85 0.80
N HIS A 96 14.07 7.46 0.20
CA HIS A 96 14.21 8.68 -0.60
C HIS A 96 14.34 9.95 0.25
N PHE A 97 14.12 9.87 1.56
CA PHE A 97 14.37 11.01 2.44
C PHE A 97 15.84 11.20 2.73
N SER A 98 16.29 12.45 2.71
CA SER A 98 17.68 12.80 2.98
C SER A 98 18.05 12.51 4.43
N GLY A 99 19.20 11.90 4.65
CA GLY A 99 19.71 11.59 5.99
C GLY A 99 19.04 10.41 6.66
N VAL A 100 18.31 9.59 5.91
CA VAL A 100 17.66 8.36 6.40
C VAL A 100 18.42 7.14 5.94
N SER A 101 18.59 6.18 6.83
CA SER A 101 19.02 4.83 6.49
C SER A 101 17.97 3.81 6.95
N VAL A 102 17.63 2.89 6.05
CA VAL A 102 16.70 1.80 6.32
C VAL A 102 17.50 0.52 6.41
N LYS A 103 17.42 -0.17 7.56
CA LYS A 103 17.97 -1.51 7.72
C LYS A 103 16.87 -2.52 7.40
N ASP A 104 17.21 -3.44 6.51
CA ASP A 104 16.32 -4.52 6.08
C ASP A 104 16.93 -5.85 6.59
N TYR A 105 16.17 -6.58 7.40
CA TYR A 105 16.64 -7.80 8.05
C TYR A 105 16.13 -9.07 7.38
N GLY A 106 15.42 -8.95 6.27
CA GLY A 106 14.90 -10.16 5.66
C GLY A 106 14.25 -10.03 4.27
N GLY A 107 14.28 -8.88 3.64
CA GLY A 107 13.60 -8.66 2.34
C GLY A 107 12.10 -8.54 2.49
N VAL A 108 11.35 -9.22 1.60
CA VAL A 108 9.89 -9.20 1.66
C VAL A 108 9.41 -9.84 2.95
N GLY A 109 8.64 -9.07 3.75
CA GLY A 109 8.12 -9.50 5.04
C GLY A 109 9.13 -9.55 6.19
N GLY A 110 10.38 -9.22 5.95
CA GLY A 110 11.36 -9.05 6.99
C GLY A 110 11.18 -7.73 7.75
N LEU A 111 11.72 -7.71 8.97
CA LEU A 111 11.77 -6.50 9.80
C LEU A 111 12.52 -5.38 9.05
N LYS A 112 11.91 -4.21 8.95
CA LYS A 112 12.55 -3.02 8.37
C LYS A 112 12.51 -1.88 9.36
N THR A 113 13.67 -1.34 9.73
CA THR A 113 13.77 -0.26 10.70
C THR A 113 14.39 0.99 10.07
N VAL A 114 13.97 2.15 10.57
CA VAL A 114 14.40 3.47 10.10
C VAL A 114 15.33 4.10 11.11
N SER A 115 16.46 4.62 10.64
CA SER A 115 17.38 5.42 11.42
C SER A 115 17.61 6.76 10.75
N VAL A 116 17.45 7.84 11.51
CA VAL A 116 17.70 9.20 11.04
C VAL A 116 19.12 9.61 11.47
N ARG A 117 19.91 10.11 10.52
CA ARG A 117 21.29 10.54 10.73
C ARG A 117 22.18 9.52 11.44
N SER A 118 21.92 8.23 11.19
CA SER A 118 22.65 7.11 11.79
C SER A 118 22.62 7.03 13.33
N LEU A 119 21.69 7.73 13.99
CA LEU A 119 21.57 7.74 15.45
C LEU A 119 20.96 6.45 16.03
N GLY A 120 20.48 5.56 15.16
CA GLY A 120 19.84 4.30 15.55
C GLY A 120 18.30 4.36 15.49
N ALA A 121 17.69 3.21 15.21
CA ALA A 121 16.25 3.13 15.00
C ALA A 121 15.43 3.38 16.28
N GLN A 122 16.01 3.13 17.46
CA GLN A 122 15.40 3.41 18.76
C GLN A 122 15.22 4.92 19.03
N HIS A 123 15.98 5.78 18.34
CA HIS A 123 15.90 7.24 18.45
C HIS A 123 15.04 7.88 17.35
N THR A 124 14.41 7.08 16.52
CA THR A 124 13.45 7.53 15.50
C THR A 124 12.05 7.19 15.96
N ALA A 125 11.24 8.21 16.19
CA ALA A 125 9.82 7.99 16.49
C ALA A 125 9.04 7.74 15.19
N VAL A 126 8.03 6.90 15.28
CA VAL A 126 7.08 6.66 14.20
C VAL A 126 5.67 6.93 14.71
N SER A 127 4.90 7.69 13.97
CA SER A 127 3.47 7.88 14.23
C SER A 127 2.62 7.42 13.04
N TYR A 128 1.47 6.88 13.35
CA TYR A 128 0.46 6.47 12.39
C TYR A 128 -0.83 7.23 12.70
N ASP A 129 -1.29 8.06 11.79
CA ASP A 129 -2.41 8.99 11.97
C ASP A 129 -2.32 9.81 13.28
N GLY A 130 -1.12 10.28 13.62
CA GLY A 130 -0.86 11.06 14.81
C GLY A 130 -0.68 10.23 16.09
N VAL A 131 -0.94 8.92 16.07
CA VAL A 131 -0.70 8.01 17.19
C VAL A 131 0.72 7.48 17.13
N THR A 132 1.50 7.67 18.19
CA THR A 132 2.86 7.15 18.26
C THR A 132 2.87 5.65 18.41
N VAL A 133 3.53 4.98 17.46
CA VAL A 133 3.76 3.53 17.49
C VAL A 133 5.10 3.25 18.17
N SER A 134 5.14 2.25 19.02
CA SER A 134 6.39 1.80 19.64
C SER A 134 6.36 0.31 19.91
N ASP A 135 7.51 -0.32 19.76
CA ASP A 135 7.73 -1.65 20.28
C ASP A 135 8.25 -1.55 21.74
N CYS A 136 7.59 -2.28 22.63
CA CYS A 136 7.91 -2.22 24.07
C CYS A 136 9.22 -2.97 24.42
N GLN A 137 9.66 -3.88 23.55
CA GLN A 137 10.82 -4.72 23.80
C GLN A 137 12.11 -4.09 23.31
N SER A 138 12.14 -3.69 22.03
CA SER A 138 13.36 -3.18 21.36
C SER A 138 13.38 -1.66 21.22
N GLY A 139 12.23 -1.01 21.37
CA GLY A 139 12.06 0.41 21.09
C GLY A 139 12.13 0.78 19.61
N GLN A 140 12.38 -0.21 18.74
CA GLN A 140 12.46 -0.02 17.29
C GLN A 140 11.11 -0.32 16.66
N VAL A 141 10.71 0.45 15.66
CA VAL A 141 9.44 0.24 14.96
C VAL A 141 9.71 -0.43 13.63
N ASP A 142 8.98 -1.52 13.39
CA ASP A 142 8.94 -2.17 12.09
C ASP A 142 8.01 -1.42 11.15
N ILE A 143 8.60 -0.73 10.16
CA ILE A 143 7.84 0.03 9.17
C ILE A 143 7.28 -0.84 8.03
N SER A 144 7.68 -2.10 7.93
CA SER A 144 7.13 -3.04 6.95
C SER A 144 5.68 -3.43 7.24
N ARG A 145 5.23 -3.17 8.48
CA ARG A 145 3.87 -3.46 8.93
C ARG A 145 2.81 -2.56 8.29
N PHE A 146 3.19 -1.39 7.79
CA PHE A 146 2.27 -0.42 7.21
C PHE A 146 2.11 -0.67 5.71
N SER A 147 0.87 -0.73 5.24
CA SER A 147 0.57 -0.89 3.83
C SER A 147 0.66 0.45 3.10
N LEU A 148 1.53 0.53 2.09
CA LEU A 148 1.67 1.75 1.28
C LEU A 148 0.37 2.11 0.53
N ASP A 149 -0.46 1.13 0.21
CA ASP A 149 -1.69 1.34 -0.56
C ASP A 149 -2.71 2.20 0.20
N ASN A 150 -2.65 2.17 1.55
CA ASN A 150 -3.49 2.99 2.43
C ASN A 150 -2.84 4.32 2.85
N VAL A 151 -1.58 4.57 2.50
CA VAL A 151 -0.85 5.80 2.88
C VAL A 151 -1.12 6.92 1.88
N SER A 152 -1.43 8.12 2.38
CA SER A 152 -1.58 9.34 1.59
C SER A 152 -0.35 10.21 1.61
N GLU A 153 0.32 10.28 2.75
CA GLU A 153 1.48 11.14 2.95
C GLU A 153 2.45 10.50 3.96
N LEU A 154 3.73 10.65 3.67
CA LEU A 154 4.83 10.40 4.59
C LEU A 154 5.52 11.71 4.88
N ALA A 155 5.71 12.04 6.15
CA ALA A 155 6.42 13.23 6.57
C ALA A 155 7.52 12.86 7.56
N LEU A 156 8.72 13.37 7.34
CA LEU A 156 9.86 13.21 8.23
C LEU A 156 10.28 14.57 8.76
N SER A 157 10.15 14.79 10.05
CA SER A 157 10.72 15.92 10.76
C SER A 157 12.04 15.53 11.43
N ILE A 158 13.04 16.39 11.33
CA ILE A 158 14.35 16.19 11.93
C ILE A 158 14.53 17.22 13.05
N GLY A 159 14.67 16.74 14.29
CA GLY A 159 14.64 17.57 15.47
C GLY A 159 13.23 17.86 15.97
N GLN A 160 13.07 18.94 16.73
CA GLN A 160 11.79 19.32 17.31
C GLN A 160 10.87 19.92 16.23
N SER A 161 9.66 19.40 16.14
CA SER A 161 8.60 19.92 15.28
C SER A 161 7.84 21.03 16.00
N ASP A 162 7.27 21.95 15.24
CA ASP A 162 6.39 23.03 15.75
C ASP A 162 5.02 22.53 16.22
N ASN A 163 4.71 21.27 16.00
CA ASN A 163 3.43 20.68 16.39
C ASN A 163 3.36 20.45 17.89
N ILE A 164 2.60 21.28 18.58
CA ILE A 164 2.39 21.17 20.06
C ILE A 164 1.57 19.93 20.49
N TYR A 165 0.88 19.29 19.57
CA TYR A 165 0.03 18.11 19.85
C TYR A 165 0.78 16.78 19.70
N GLN A 166 2.08 16.80 19.47
CA GLN A 166 2.87 15.58 19.38
C GLN A 166 3.17 14.99 20.76
N THR A 167 3.38 13.68 20.80
CA THR A 167 3.71 12.98 22.04
C THR A 167 5.13 13.32 22.53
N ALA A 168 5.39 13.17 23.83
CA ALA A 168 6.71 13.40 24.40
C ALA A 168 7.80 12.54 23.72
N LYS A 169 7.49 11.32 23.31
CA LYS A 169 8.40 10.45 22.59
C LYS A 169 8.79 11.04 21.21
N MET A 170 7.83 11.57 20.47
CA MET A 170 8.12 12.23 19.19
C MET A 170 8.97 13.49 19.40
N PHE A 171 8.65 14.25 20.43
CA PHE A 171 9.41 15.47 20.77
C PHE A 171 10.85 15.18 21.18
N ALA A 172 11.08 14.09 21.93
CA ALA A 172 12.40 13.70 22.41
C ALA A 172 13.25 12.91 21.39
N SER A 173 12.68 12.56 20.24
CA SER A 173 13.36 11.75 19.22
C SER A 173 14.24 12.61 18.33
N ALA A 174 15.29 12.00 17.77
CA ALA A 174 16.20 12.63 16.80
C ALA A 174 15.51 12.96 15.47
N GLY A 175 14.48 12.19 15.13
CA GLY A 175 13.61 12.42 14.01
C GLY A 175 12.27 11.70 14.22
N ALA A 176 11.22 12.25 13.66
CA ALA A 176 9.87 11.69 13.73
C ALA A 176 9.33 11.45 12.33
N LEU A 177 9.04 10.19 12.03
CA LEU A 177 8.35 9.76 10.81
C LEU A 177 6.86 9.71 11.08
N SER A 178 6.09 10.54 10.39
CA SER A 178 4.63 10.51 10.40
C SER A 178 4.12 9.82 9.15
N ILE A 179 3.23 8.86 9.35
CA ILE A 179 2.53 8.12 8.30
C ILE A 179 1.07 8.51 8.39
N GLU A 180 0.53 9.12 7.35
CA GLU A 180 -0.88 9.51 7.29
C GLU A 180 -1.63 8.65 6.31
N THR A 181 -2.78 8.13 6.74
CA THR A 181 -3.63 7.31 5.87
C THR A 181 -4.45 8.16 4.91
N ALA A 182 -4.90 7.52 3.84
CA ALA A 182 -5.70 8.16 2.82
C ALA A 182 -7.10 8.50 3.38
N ARG A 183 -7.38 9.79 3.52
CA ARG A 183 -8.74 10.28 3.77
C ARG A 183 -9.48 10.32 2.44
N PRO A 184 -10.58 9.57 2.29
CA PRO A 184 -11.33 9.55 1.04
C PRO A 184 -12.03 10.88 0.81
N ASP A 185 -11.85 11.43 -0.41
CA ASP A 185 -12.64 12.56 -0.89
C ASP A 185 -13.86 12.02 -1.64
N PHE A 186 -15.03 12.55 -1.30
CA PHE A 186 -16.34 12.18 -1.84
C PHE A 186 -17.00 13.31 -2.63
N SER A 187 -16.20 14.22 -3.21
CA SER A 187 -16.72 15.32 -4.03
C SER A 187 -17.51 14.84 -5.25
N ASP A 188 -17.02 13.78 -5.91
CA ASP A 188 -17.59 13.28 -7.16
C ASP A 188 -18.53 12.08 -6.98
N ARG A 189 -18.24 11.19 -6.01
CA ARG A 189 -18.98 9.93 -5.82
C ARG A 189 -19.13 9.59 -4.35
N PRO A 190 -20.29 8.98 -3.96
CA PRO A 190 -20.54 8.62 -2.56
C PRO A 190 -19.75 7.39 -2.09
N PHE A 191 -19.14 6.64 -3.01
CA PHE A 191 -18.28 5.50 -2.69
C PHE A 191 -17.06 5.44 -3.61
N ARG A 192 -16.00 4.81 -3.11
CA ARG A 192 -14.76 4.55 -3.86
C ARG A 192 -14.28 3.14 -3.59
N LEU A 193 -13.97 2.41 -4.63
CA LEU A 193 -13.41 1.06 -4.56
C LEU A 193 -12.14 1.03 -5.41
N LEU A 194 -11.04 0.61 -4.80
CA LEU A 194 -9.75 0.42 -5.48
C LEU A 194 -9.25 -0.98 -5.19
N ALA A 195 -8.91 -1.72 -6.21
CA ALA A 195 -8.30 -3.03 -6.10
C ALA A 195 -6.93 -2.98 -6.79
N ASN A 196 -5.90 -3.39 -6.07
CA ASN A 196 -4.54 -3.47 -6.59
C ASN A 196 -4.04 -4.92 -6.48
N MET A 197 -3.15 -5.30 -7.38
CA MET A 197 -2.47 -6.58 -7.35
C MET A 197 -0.99 -6.36 -7.65
N LYS A 198 -0.13 -6.64 -6.67
CA LYS A 198 1.31 -6.63 -6.86
C LYS A 198 1.78 -8.07 -6.97
N THR A 199 2.55 -8.38 -8.01
CA THR A 199 3.13 -9.70 -8.23
C THR A 199 4.62 -9.56 -8.51
N GLY A 200 5.38 -10.58 -8.17
CA GLY A 200 6.82 -10.54 -8.35
C GLY A 200 7.45 -11.92 -8.39
N SER A 201 8.77 -11.95 -8.43
CA SER A 201 9.55 -13.18 -8.41
C SER A 201 9.39 -13.91 -7.07
N TYR A 202 9.69 -15.19 -7.07
CA TYR A 202 9.71 -16.06 -5.87
C TYR A 202 8.36 -16.14 -5.16
N GLY A 203 7.28 -16.25 -5.94
CA GLY A 203 5.93 -16.44 -5.42
C GLY A 203 5.31 -15.21 -4.76
N LEU A 204 5.87 -14.01 -5.01
CA LEU A 204 5.30 -12.78 -4.45
C LEU A 204 3.93 -12.51 -5.06
N ALA A 205 2.92 -12.45 -4.19
CA ALA A 205 1.56 -12.06 -4.50
C ALA A 205 1.02 -11.17 -3.37
N ASN A 206 0.59 -9.96 -3.70
CA ASN A 206 0.02 -9.02 -2.74
C ASN A 206 -1.21 -8.32 -3.33
N PRO A 207 -2.37 -8.99 -3.32
CA PRO A 207 -3.65 -8.34 -3.57
C PRO A 207 -4.00 -7.37 -2.45
N SER A 208 -4.53 -6.21 -2.79
CA SER A 208 -5.07 -5.23 -1.85
C SER A 208 -6.39 -4.67 -2.33
N LEU A 209 -7.26 -4.37 -1.38
CA LEU A 209 -8.58 -3.80 -1.60
C LEU A 209 -8.79 -2.61 -0.67
N PHE A 210 -9.13 -1.48 -1.24
CA PHE A 210 -9.53 -0.30 -0.51
C PHE A 210 -10.97 0.05 -0.86
N TYR A 211 -11.82 0.15 0.13
CA TYR A 211 -13.21 0.56 0.02
C TYR A 211 -13.45 1.78 0.89
N ALA A 212 -14.13 2.79 0.36
CA ALA A 212 -14.55 3.94 1.14
C ALA A 212 -15.98 4.34 0.76
N GLN A 213 -16.77 4.74 1.75
CA GLN A 213 -18.15 5.14 1.59
C GLN A 213 -18.49 6.35 2.46
N LYS A 214 -19.21 7.29 1.86
CA LYS A 214 -19.86 8.37 2.58
C LYS A 214 -21.20 7.88 3.15
N LEU A 215 -21.26 7.70 4.46
CA LEU A 215 -22.49 7.27 5.14
C LEU A 215 -23.44 8.44 5.35
N SER A 216 -22.91 9.64 5.64
CA SER A 216 -23.67 10.87 5.87
C SER A 216 -22.77 12.07 5.57
N ASN A 217 -23.32 13.29 5.62
CA ASN A 217 -22.51 14.51 5.51
C ASN A 217 -21.49 14.67 6.66
N ARG A 218 -21.69 13.95 7.77
CA ARG A 218 -20.80 13.99 8.94
C ARG A 218 -19.96 12.73 9.11
N PHE A 219 -20.37 11.61 8.53
CA PHE A 219 -19.74 10.32 8.74
C PHE A 219 -19.28 9.72 7.41
N SER A 220 -18.04 9.29 7.38
CA SER A 220 -17.49 8.48 6.28
C SER A 220 -16.66 7.34 6.83
N LEU A 221 -16.64 6.24 6.08
CA LEU A 221 -15.96 5.00 6.42
C LEU A 221 -14.93 4.70 5.35
N SER A 222 -13.75 4.22 5.75
CA SER A 222 -12.85 3.52 4.85
C SER A 222 -12.43 2.18 5.42
N ALA A 223 -12.33 1.19 4.57
CA ALA A 223 -11.83 -0.13 4.89
C ALA A 223 -10.70 -0.48 3.90
N HIS A 224 -9.60 -0.96 4.42
CA HIS A 224 -8.48 -1.46 3.64
C HIS A 224 -8.16 -2.88 4.08
N ALA A 225 -7.91 -3.77 3.12
CA ALA A 225 -7.44 -5.11 3.39
C ALA A 225 -6.38 -5.49 2.37
N ASP A 226 -5.29 -6.10 2.81
CA ASP A 226 -4.29 -6.67 1.94
C ASP A 226 -3.78 -8.00 2.46
N TYR A 227 -3.38 -8.83 1.52
CA TYR A 227 -2.78 -10.13 1.74
C TYR A 227 -1.42 -10.16 1.06
N LEU A 228 -0.39 -10.51 1.79
CA LEU A 228 0.96 -10.66 1.27
C LEU A 228 1.41 -12.09 1.42
N ARG A 229 1.80 -12.71 0.31
CA ARG A 229 2.47 -14.01 0.28
C ARG A 229 3.74 -13.93 -0.54
N ALA A 230 4.80 -14.53 -0.06
CA ALA A 230 6.04 -14.72 -0.83
C ALA A 230 6.75 -15.97 -0.34
N ASP A 231 7.29 -16.76 -1.26
CA ASP A 231 8.09 -17.95 -0.92
C ASP A 231 9.53 -17.56 -0.56
N GLY A 232 10.03 -16.46 -1.12
CA GLY A 232 11.33 -15.87 -0.79
C GLY A 232 12.56 -16.76 -1.03
N ASN A 233 12.42 -17.86 -1.77
CA ASN A 233 13.42 -18.90 -1.99
C ASN A 233 14.44 -18.55 -3.09
N TYR A 234 14.96 -17.33 -3.09
CA TYR A 234 15.88 -16.87 -4.14
C TYR A 234 17.24 -17.57 -4.08
N PRO A 235 17.89 -17.84 -5.23
CA PRO A 235 19.24 -18.39 -5.29
C PRO A 235 20.27 -17.31 -4.95
N PHE A 236 21.30 -17.70 -4.22
CA PHE A 236 22.45 -16.84 -3.93
C PHE A 236 23.75 -17.63 -3.99
N LYS A 237 24.85 -16.91 -4.18
CA LYS A 237 26.20 -17.46 -4.18
C LYS A 237 26.90 -17.07 -2.91
N MET A 238 27.55 -18.01 -2.26
CA MET A 238 28.34 -17.77 -1.05
C MET A 238 29.68 -18.49 -1.13
N TRP A 239 30.70 -17.89 -0.55
CA TRP A 239 31.98 -18.56 -0.35
C TRP A 239 31.91 -19.44 0.89
N ASN A 240 32.27 -20.70 0.74
CA ASN A 240 32.48 -21.62 1.84
C ASN A 240 33.95 -22.09 1.79
N GLY A 241 34.80 -21.44 2.58
CA GLY A 241 36.22 -21.58 2.42
C GLY A 241 36.68 -21.13 1.03
N ASN A 242 37.30 -22.03 0.26
CA ASN A 242 37.83 -21.76 -1.09
C ASN A 242 36.84 -22.14 -2.23
N LYS A 243 35.62 -22.52 -1.92
CA LYS A 243 34.62 -22.93 -2.92
C LYS A 243 33.46 -21.98 -2.98
N LEU A 244 33.11 -21.53 -4.18
CA LEU A 244 31.87 -20.82 -4.45
C LEU A 244 30.72 -21.81 -4.55
N ILE A 245 29.77 -21.71 -3.63
CA ILE A 245 28.60 -22.59 -3.56
C ILE A 245 27.38 -21.80 -4.01
N ASN A 246 26.56 -22.42 -4.89
CA ASN A 246 25.22 -21.95 -5.20
C ASN A 246 24.26 -22.53 -4.16
N SER A 247 23.57 -21.68 -3.44
CA SER A 247 22.57 -22.08 -2.45
C SER A 247 21.24 -21.36 -2.73
N LYS A 248 20.16 -21.87 -2.16
CA LYS A 248 18.87 -21.21 -2.14
C LYS A 248 18.53 -20.83 -0.71
N ARG A 249 17.89 -19.68 -0.56
CA ARG A 249 17.36 -19.27 0.74
C ARG A 249 16.21 -20.24 1.12
N ASN A 250 16.26 -20.75 2.34
CA ASN A 250 15.24 -21.63 2.91
C ASN A 250 14.56 -20.91 4.08
N ASN A 251 13.36 -21.34 4.44
CA ASN A 251 12.58 -20.80 5.57
C ASN A 251 12.38 -19.29 5.48
N SER A 252 12.06 -18.80 4.29
CA SER A 252 11.83 -17.39 4.02
C SER A 252 10.46 -17.12 3.44
N ASP A 253 9.61 -18.13 3.47
CA ASP A 253 8.20 -18.01 3.15
C ASP A 253 7.51 -17.10 4.18
N ILE A 254 6.68 -16.20 3.67
CA ILE A 254 5.89 -15.29 4.51
C ILE A 254 4.46 -15.25 4.03
N GLU A 255 3.58 -15.15 4.99
CA GLU A 255 2.16 -14.94 4.77
C GLU A 255 1.65 -13.93 5.80
N THR A 256 1.08 -12.84 5.31
CA THR A 256 0.61 -11.74 6.17
C THR A 256 -0.75 -11.27 5.70
N TYR A 257 -1.66 -11.11 6.65
CA TYR A 257 -2.98 -10.53 6.47
C TYR A 257 -3.03 -9.20 7.21
N ARG A 258 -3.47 -8.14 6.55
CA ARG A 258 -3.68 -6.83 7.15
C ARG A 258 -5.09 -6.37 6.84
N ALA A 259 -5.76 -5.82 7.85
CA ALA A 259 -7.07 -5.21 7.70
C ALA A 259 -7.16 -3.97 8.58
N GLU A 260 -7.66 -2.90 8.02
CA GLU A 260 -7.87 -1.63 8.70
C GLU A 260 -9.28 -1.12 8.43
N LEU A 261 -9.88 -0.51 9.45
CA LEU A 261 -11.18 0.12 9.36
C LEU A 261 -11.09 1.50 10.01
N ASN A 262 -11.38 2.55 9.23
CA ASN A 262 -11.31 3.93 9.70
C ASN A 262 -12.68 4.58 9.58
N LEU A 263 -13.13 5.21 10.66
CA LEU A 263 -14.34 6.03 10.70
C LEU A 263 -13.94 7.49 10.85
N PHE A 264 -14.33 8.31 9.89
CA PHE A 264 -14.07 9.75 9.89
C PHE A 264 -15.34 10.50 10.27
N VAL A 265 -15.20 11.42 11.22
CA VAL A 265 -16.29 12.28 11.69
C VAL A 265 -15.92 13.72 11.39
N THR A 266 -16.75 14.39 10.60
CA THR A 266 -16.59 15.83 10.34
C THR A 266 -17.41 16.58 11.39
N LEU A 267 -16.72 17.26 12.29
CA LEU A 267 -17.34 18.15 13.26
C LEU A 267 -17.64 19.47 12.55
N ASN A 268 -18.87 19.98 12.70
CA ASN A 268 -19.19 21.31 12.20
C ASN A 268 -18.35 22.32 13.00
N GLU A 269 -17.55 23.11 12.29
CA GLU A 269 -17.02 24.34 12.86
C GLU A 269 -18.21 25.28 13.15
N LYS A 270 -18.31 25.72 14.39
CA LYS A 270 -19.25 26.78 14.81
C LYS A 270 -18.68 28.12 14.46
#